data_6723061b53dcc6af69de27981f81f69a
#
_entry.id   6723061b53dcc6af69de27981f81f69a
#
_cell.length_a   1.000
_cell.length_b   1.000
_cell.length_c   1.000
_cell.angle_alpha   90.00
_cell.angle_beta   90.00
_cell.angle_gamma   90.00
#
_symmetry.space_group_name_H-M   'P 1'
#
loop_
_entity.id
_entity.type
_entity.pdbx_description
1 polymer ?
#
loop_
_entity_poly.entity_id
_entity_poly.type
_entity_poly.pdbx_seq_one_letter_code
_entity_poly.pdbx_strand_id
1 'polypeptide(L)'
;VKKITAVSGLFRSPSFKLWMMVEIPSNVILIEEFCKAGIDGVSIGSNDLTMLILGTDRDNTEVAPEFDERNAAVTWAIERVVKTCHKYNVTSSICGQAPSDYPDLVEKLVEWGITSMSVNPDAVNNVRETVYNAEMRMGRIKK
;
A
#
# COMPACT_ATOMS: atom_id res chain seq x y z
N VAL A 1 -9.66 -14.74 12.48
CA VAL A 1 -10.54 -13.87 13.25
C VAL A 1 -11.78 -14.69 13.69
N LYS A 2 -12.66 -15.17 12.79
CA LYS A 2 -13.90 -15.90 13.15
C LYS A 2 -13.68 -17.05 14.14
N LYS A 3 -12.63 -17.89 13.95
CA LYS A 3 -12.32 -18.99 14.89
C LYS A 3 -11.87 -18.47 16.25
N ILE A 4 -11.06 -17.41 16.29
CA ILE A 4 -10.55 -16.84 17.55
C ILE A 4 -11.70 -16.23 18.34
N THR A 5 -12.55 -15.44 17.71
CA THR A 5 -13.70 -14.83 18.38
C THR A 5 -14.69 -15.89 18.92
N ALA A 6 -14.92 -16.96 18.17
CA ALA A 6 -15.79 -18.06 18.60
C ALA A 6 -15.24 -18.80 19.84
N VAL A 7 -13.92 -19.00 19.92
CA VAL A 7 -13.28 -19.72 21.03
C VAL A 7 -13.09 -18.83 22.27
N SER A 8 -12.76 -17.56 22.07
CA SER A 8 -12.47 -16.62 23.16
C SER A 8 -13.68 -15.88 23.73
N GLY A 9 -14.88 -16.05 23.13
CA GLY A 9 -16.07 -15.30 23.49
C GLY A 9 -16.00 -13.79 23.19
N LEU A 10 -15.00 -13.36 22.44
CA LEU A 10 -14.86 -11.97 22.04
C LEU A 10 -15.79 -11.64 20.86
N PHE A 11 -16.49 -10.54 20.96
CA PHE A 11 -17.32 -10.03 19.86
C PHE A 11 -16.59 -8.92 19.12
N ARG A 12 -16.66 -8.98 17.79
CA ARG A 12 -16.17 -7.91 16.94
C ARG A 12 -17.09 -6.69 17.10
N SER A 13 -16.59 -5.60 17.66
CA SER A 13 -17.36 -4.36 17.75
C SER A 13 -17.56 -3.75 16.35
N PRO A 14 -18.59 -2.90 16.15
CA PRO A 14 -18.78 -2.20 14.89
C PRO A 14 -17.60 -1.30 14.48
N SER A 15 -16.83 -0.83 15.47
CA SER A 15 -15.65 0.00 15.26
C SER A 15 -14.38 -0.80 14.96
N PHE A 16 -14.38 -2.12 15.15
CA PHE A 16 -13.22 -2.97 14.87
C PHE A 16 -12.98 -3.05 13.36
N LYS A 17 -11.76 -2.73 12.94
CA LYS A 17 -11.32 -2.82 11.55
C LYS A 17 -10.24 -3.88 11.39
N LEU A 18 -10.42 -4.76 10.42
CA LEU A 18 -9.45 -5.78 10.06
C LEU A 18 -8.63 -5.31 8.87
N TRP A 19 -7.36 -5.03 9.11
CA TRP A 19 -6.42 -4.67 8.06
C TRP A 19 -5.45 -5.80 7.78
N MET A 20 -5.03 -5.92 6.53
CA MET A 20 -4.06 -6.89 6.06
C MET A 20 -2.81 -6.17 5.57
N MET A 21 -1.63 -6.67 5.97
CA MET A 21 -0.37 -6.26 5.36
C MET A 21 -0.23 -6.95 3.99
N VAL A 22 0.04 -6.16 2.95
CA VAL A 22 0.35 -6.64 1.61
C VAL A 22 1.82 -6.43 1.36
N GLU A 23 2.59 -7.46 1.60
CA GLU A 23 4.06 -7.41 1.56
C GLU A 23 4.67 -8.64 0.89
N ILE A 24 3.84 -9.60 0.45
CA ILE A 24 4.28 -10.78 -0.30
C ILE A 24 3.52 -10.90 -1.62
N PRO A 25 4.13 -11.44 -2.69
CA PRO A 25 3.49 -11.54 -4.01
C PRO A 25 2.14 -12.26 -4.02
N SER A 26 1.96 -13.28 -3.16
CA SER A 26 0.69 -14.00 -3.05
C SER A 26 -0.47 -13.11 -2.59
N ASN A 27 -0.21 -12.08 -1.76
CA ASN A 27 -1.23 -11.11 -1.36
C ASN A 27 -1.70 -10.26 -2.55
N VAL A 28 -0.77 -9.92 -3.46
CA VAL A 28 -1.07 -9.16 -4.70
C VAL A 28 -1.89 -10.01 -5.66
N ILE A 29 -1.49 -11.28 -5.85
CA ILE A 29 -2.17 -12.21 -6.76
C ILE A 29 -3.61 -12.43 -6.32
N LEU A 30 -3.84 -12.65 -5.02
CA LEU A 30 -5.13 -13.00 -4.43
C LEU A 30 -5.85 -11.81 -3.79
N ILE A 31 -5.46 -10.57 -4.09
CA ILE A 31 -6.02 -9.38 -3.42
C ILE A 31 -7.54 -9.29 -3.55
N GLU A 32 -8.10 -9.69 -4.67
CA GLU A 32 -9.55 -9.69 -4.89
C GLU A 32 -10.26 -10.66 -3.93
N GLU A 33 -9.68 -11.83 -3.68
CA GLU A 33 -10.23 -12.81 -2.76
C GLU A 33 -10.19 -12.33 -1.30
N PHE A 34 -9.14 -11.61 -0.92
CA PHE A 34 -9.06 -10.97 0.40
C PHE A 34 -10.11 -9.88 0.56
N CYS A 35 -10.31 -9.04 -0.44
CA CYS A 35 -11.39 -8.04 -0.42
C CYS A 35 -12.77 -8.69 -0.27
N LYS A 36 -13.05 -9.74 -1.05
CA LYS A 36 -14.30 -10.53 -0.94
C LYS A 36 -14.47 -11.20 0.42
N ALA A 37 -13.38 -11.59 1.08
CA ALA A 37 -13.41 -12.16 2.41
C ALA A 37 -13.80 -11.15 3.51
N GLY A 38 -13.86 -9.86 3.19
CA GLY A 38 -14.36 -8.79 4.06
C GLY A 38 -13.29 -8.18 4.97
N ILE A 39 -12.10 -7.94 4.44
CA ILE A 39 -11.13 -7.04 5.08
C ILE A 39 -11.61 -5.59 4.95
N ASP A 40 -11.27 -4.75 5.94
CA ASP A 40 -11.65 -3.33 5.93
C ASP A 40 -10.58 -2.46 5.27
N GLY A 41 -9.34 -2.92 5.24
CA GLY A 41 -8.24 -2.19 4.65
C GLY A 41 -6.99 -3.03 4.42
N VAL A 42 -6.07 -2.46 3.67
CA VAL A 42 -4.73 -3.00 3.46
C VAL A 42 -3.66 -1.94 3.76
N SER A 43 -2.51 -2.41 4.20
CA SER A 43 -1.28 -1.61 4.25
C SER A 43 -0.24 -2.30 3.37
N ILE A 44 0.29 -1.60 2.38
CA ILE A 44 1.30 -2.14 1.46
C ILE A 44 2.67 -1.93 2.09
N GLY A 45 3.36 -3.02 2.43
CA GLY A 45 4.76 -3.01 2.88
C GLY A 45 5.69 -2.95 1.68
N SER A 46 6.03 -1.74 1.21
CA SER A 46 6.76 -1.58 -0.06
C SER A 46 8.13 -2.24 -0.05
N ASN A 47 8.85 -2.19 1.08
CA ASN A 47 10.18 -2.77 1.20
C ASN A 47 10.17 -4.29 0.99
N ASP A 48 9.36 -5.00 1.80
CA ASP A 48 9.28 -6.46 1.76
C ASP A 48 8.69 -6.94 0.43
N LEU A 49 7.67 -6.26 -0.06
CA LEU A 49 7.07 -6.56 -1.36
C LEU A 49 8.10 -6.44 -2.49
N THR A 50 8.94 -5.40 -2.47
CA THR A 50 10.00 -5.21 -3.46
C THR A 50 11.04 -6.32 -3.38
N MET A 51 11.54 -6.63 -2.18
CA MET A 51 12.50 -7.71 -1.97
C MET A 51 11.99 -9.04 -2.53
N LEU A 52 10.74 -9.38 -2.24
CA LEU A 52 10.16 -10.66 -2.65
C LEU A 52 9.77 -10.71 -4.12
N ILE A 53 9.37 -9.61 -4.72
CA ILE A 53 9.09 -9.55 -6.17
C ILE A 53 10.37 -9.66 -6.99
N LEU A 54 11.43 -8.94 -6.57
CA LEU A 54 12.69 -8.91 -7.30
C LEU A 54 13.65 -10.04 -6.91
N GLY A 55 13.33 -10.79 -5.84
CA GLY A 55 14.22 -11.82 -5.31
C GLY A 55 15.54 -11.24 -4.79
N THR A 56 15.49 -10.03 -4.23
CA THR A 56 16.64 -9.29 -3.72
C THR A 56 16.53 -9.04 -2.21
N ASP A 57 17.63 -8.69 -1.59
CA ASP A 57 17.72 -8.30 -0.18
C ASP A 57 18.53 -7.01 -0.07
N ARG A 58 17.89 -5.94 0.41
CA ARG A 58 18.51 -4.63 0.56
C ARG A 58 19.66 -4.60 1.56
N ASP A 59 19.69 -5.56 2.49
CA ASP A 59 20.71 -5.66 3.52
C ASP A 59 21.91 -6.52 3.08
N ASN A 60 21.80 -7.21 1.93
CA ASN A 60 22.88 -7.97 1.32
C ASN A 60 23.56 -7.12 0.24
N THR A 61 24.82 -6.78 0.47
CA THR A 61 25.60 -5.88 -0.39
C THR A 61 25.78 -6.36 -1.83
N GLU A 62 25.65 -7.67 -2.09
CA GLU A 62 25.80 -8.23 -3.44
C GLU A 62 24.55 -7.98 -4.29
N VAL A 63 23.37 -8.01 -3.71
CA VAL A 63 22.09 -7.89 -4.41
C VAL A 63 21.32 -6.60 -4.11
N ALA A 64 21.75 -5.83 -3.11
CA ALA A 64 21.13 -4.55 -2.78
C ALA A 64 21.05 -3.55 -3.95
N PRO A 65 22.00 -3.51 -4.92
CA PRO A 65 21.89 -2.63 -6.08
C PRO A 65 20.66 -2.91 -6.97
N GLU A 66 20.12 -4.13 -6.92
CA GLU A 66 18.92 -4.53 -7.67
C GLU A 66 17.62 -4.13 -6.98
N PHE A 67 17.68 -3.65 -5.74
CA PHE A 67 16.52 -3.19 -5.00
C PHE A 67 16.06 -1.83 -5.51
N ASP A 68 14.94 -1.80 -6.23
CA ASP A 68 14.30 -0.56 -6.68
C ASP A 68 12.77 -0.68 -6.55
N GLU A 69 12.20 0.07 -5.63
CA GLU A 69 10.75 0.12 -5.41
C GLU A 69 9.98 0.71 -6.61
N ARG A 70 10.67 1.37 -7.55
CA ARG A 70 10.10 1.89 -8.81
C ARG A 70 10.16 0.88 -9.95
N ASN A 71 10.74 -0.31 -9.73
CA ASN A 71 10.75 -1.36 -10.74
C ASN A 71 9.35 -1.61 -11.29
N ALA A 72 9.24 -1.85 -12.60
CA ALA A 72 7.95 -2.02 -13.28
C ALA A 72 7.09 -3.15 -12.68
N ALA A 73 7.69 -4.24 -12.22
CA ALA A 73 6.96 -5.34 -11.58
C ALA A 73 6.41 -4.92 -10.21
N VAL A 74 7.18 -4.14 -9.44
CA VAL A 74 6.77 -3.64 -8.12
C VAL A 74 5.66 -2.61 -8.27
N THR A 75 5.82 -1.64 -9.14
CA THR A 75 4.80 -0.61 -9.40
C THR A 75 3.51 -1.20 -9.94
N TRP A 76 3.58 -2.20 -10.83
CA TRP A 76 2.42 -2.97 -11.29
C TRP A 76 1.71 -3.66 -10.13
N ALA A 77 2.45 -4.29 -9.22
CA ALA A 77 1.88 -4.97 -8.06
C ALA A 77 1.13 -3.99 -7.13
N ILE A 78 1.76 -2.85 -6.83
CA ILE A 78 1.16 -1.79 -6.01
C ILE A 78 -0.10 -1.23 -6.69
N GLU A 79 -0.03 -0.90 -7.98
CA GLU A 79 -1.17 -0.42 -8.76
C GLU A 79 -2.35 -1.39 -8.71
N ARG A 80 -2.08 -2.69 -8.93
CA ARG A 80 -3.09 -3.75 -8.87
C ARG A 80 -3.79 -3.79 -7.51
N VAL A 81 -3.02 -3.70 -6.42
CA VAL A 81 -3.57 -3.69 -5.05
C VAL A 81 -4.46 -2.47 -4.84
N VAL A 82 -3.95 -1.27 -5.11
CA VAL A 82 -4.69 -0.02 -4.88
C VAL A 82 -5.98 0.02 -5.69
N LYS A 83 -5.91 -0.27 -6.99
CA LYS A 83 -7.10 -0.28 -7.88
C LYS A 83 -8.12 -1.34 -7.49
N THR A 84 -7.66 -2.52 -7.07
CA THR A 84 -8.57 -3.58 -6.62
C THR A 84 -9.25 -3.18 -5.30
N CYS A 85 -8.51 -2.67 -4.33
CA CYS A 85 -9.08 -2.16 -3.08
C CYS A 85 -10.13 -1.07 -3.34
N HIS A 86 -9.82 -0.12 -4.21
CA HIS A 86 -10.76 0.93 -4.60
C HIS A 86 -12.06 0.36 -5.20
N LYS A 87 -11.95 -0.61 -6.11
CA LYS A 87 -13.10 -1.32 -6.72
C LYS A 87 -14.01 -1.98 -5.68
N TYR A 88 -13.43 -2.48 -4.58
CA TYR A 88 -14.16 -3.18 -3.52
C TYR A 88 -14.51 -2.29 -2.31
N ASN A 89 -14.28 -0.97 -2.38
CA ASN A 89 -14.44 -0.02 -1.28
C ASN A 89 -13.63 -0.43 -0.02
N VAL A 90 -12.47 -1.03 -0.21
CA VAL A 90 -11.50 -1.36 0.82
C VAL A 90 -10.47 -0.23 0.88
N THR A 91 -10.20 0.29 2.08
CA THR A 91 -9.17 1.31 2.26
C THR A 91 -7.79 0.76 1.92
N SER A 92 -6.95 1.56 1.27
CA SER A 92 -5.57 1.20 0.96
C SER A 92 -4.59 2.23 1.52
N SER A 93 -3.56 1.74 2.16
CA SER A 93 -2.42 2.52 2.63
C SER A 93 -1.13 1.93 2.10
N ILE A 94 -0.09 2.71 2.05
CA ILE A 94 1.28 2.25 1.82
C ILE A 94 2.15 2.68 2.99
N CYS A 95 3.05 1.82 3.42
CA CYS A 95 4.10 2.10 4.39
C CYS A 95 5.43 1.58 3.85
N GLY A 96 6.50 1.92 4.51
CA GLY A 96 7.85 1.74 4.01
C GLY A 96 8.46 3.07 3.59
N GLN A 97 9.53 3.04 2.84
CA GLN A 97 10.29 4.24 2.48
C GLN A 97 9.86 4.83 1.13
N ALA A 98 9.27 4.03 0.25
CA ALA A 98 8.93 4.44 -1.11
C ALA A 98 8.22 5.80 -1.23
N PRO A 99 7.16 6.11 -0.45
CA PRO A 99 6.51 7.41 -0.55
C PRO A 99 7.35 8.59 -0.05
N SER A 100 8.33 8.32 0.83
CA SER A 100 9.25 9.36 1.33
C SER A 100 10.33 9.69 0.33
N ASP A 101 10.80 8.69 -0.43
CA ASP A 101 11.98 8.78 -1.27
C ASP A 101 11.65 9.08 -2.74
N TYR A 102 10.44 8.71 -3.21
CA TYR A 102 10.07 8.79 -4.64
C TYR A 102 8.81 9.62 -4.89
N PRO A 103 8.93 10.93 -5.15
CA PRO A 103 7.79 11.79 -5.45
C PRO A 103 6.96 11.36 -6.67
N ASP A 104 7.62 10.78 -7.69
CA ASP A 104 6.96 10.23 -8.88
C ASP A 104 6.05 9.04 -8.56
N LEU A 105 6.44 8.22 -7.58
CA LEU A 105 5.58 7.15 -7.09
C LEU A 105 4.40 7.71 -6.28
N VAL A 106 4.61 8.77 -5.49
CA VAL A 106 3.53 9.45 -4.77
C VAL A 106 2.45 9.94 -5.74
N GLU A 107 2.83 10.56 -6.85
CA GLU A 107 1.88 11.00 -7.89
C GLU A 107 1.06 9.83 -8.44
N LYS A 108 1.71 8.73 -8.80
CA LYS A 108 1.03 7.51 -9.28
C LYS A 108 0.08 6.92 -8.23
N LEU A 109 0.49 6.87 -6.96
CA LEU A 109 -0.37 6.40 -5.87
C LEU A 109 -1.65 7.22 -5.75
N VAL A 110 -1.54 8.55 -5.85
CA VAL A 110 -2.71 9.44 -5.90
C VAL A 110 -3.58 9.16 -7.11
N GLU A 111 -2.97 9.00 -8.29
CA GLU A 111 -3.71 8.68 -9.54
C GLU A 111 -4.48 7.37 -9.42
N TRP A 112 -3.89 6.34 -8.83
CA TRP A 112 -4.53 5.04 -8.62
C TRP A 112 -5.63 5.06 -7.55
N GLY A 113 -5.68 6.12 -6.73
CA GLY A 113 -6.71 6.31 -5.71
C GLY A 113 -6.38 5.71 -4.35
N ILE A 114 -5.09 5.74 -3.95
CA ILE A 114 -4.70 5.35 -2.61
C ILE A 114 -5.40 6.20 -1.55
N THR A 115 -5.75 5.60 -0.41
CA THR A 115 -6.48 6.30 0.66
C THR A 115 -5.54 7.07 1.58
N SER A 116 -4.37 6.52 1.87
CA SER A 116 -3.39 7.15 2.77
C SER A 116 -1.97 6.67 2.48
N MET A 117 -1.01 7.44 2.92
CA MET A 117 0.43 7.12 2.84
C MET A 117 1.08 7.41 4.18
N SER A 118 1.84 6.44 4.71
CA SER A 118 2.73 6.66 5.85
C SER A 118 4.09 7.07 5.31
N VAL A 119 4.63 8.15 5.84
CA VAL A 119 5.90 8.73 5.41
C VAL A 119 6.77 9.07 6.61
N ASN A 120 8.06 9.22 6.40
CA ASN A 120 8.96 9.69 7.43
C ASN A 120 8.60 11.12 7.86
N PRO A 121 8.81 11.50 9.13
CA PRO A 121 8.41 12.81 9.64
C PRO A 121 8.98 14.00 8.86
N ASP A 122 10.22 13.88 8.40
CA ASP A 122 10.93 14.87 7.59
C ASP A 122 10.39 15.01 6.16
N ALA A 123 9.79 13.95 5.62
CA ALA A 123 9.19 13.94 4.28
C ALA A 123 7.75 14.48 4.23
N VAL A 124 7.08 14.64 5.38
CA VAL A 124 5.63 14.97 5.43
C VAL A 124 5.27 16.20 4.60
N ASN A 125 6.03 17.28 4.71
CA ASN A 125 5.70 18.52 3.99
C ASN A 125 5.84 18.35 2.48
N ASN A 126 6.92 17.72 2.03
CA ASN A 126 7.19 17.50 0.61
C ASN A 126 6.15 16.57 -0.02
N VAL A 127 5.81 15.48 0.68
CA VAL A 127 4.79 14.53 0.21
C VAL A 127 3.41 15.16 0.15
N ARG A 128 3.03 15.98 1.16
CA ARG A 128 1.76 16.73 1.13
C ARG A 128 1.67 17.69 -0.05
N GLU A 129 2.76 18.38 -0.37
CA GLU A 129 2.82 19.26 -1.54
C GLU A 129 2.69 18.47 -2.85
N THR A 130 3.38 17.34 -2.97
CA THR A 130 3.27 16.44 -4.13
C THR A 130 1.84 15.92 -4.30
N VAL A 131 1.21 15.45 -3.23
CA VAL A 131 -0.20 15.00 -3.23
C VAL A 131 -1.12 16.13 -3.66
N TYR A 132 -0.99 17.32 -3.05
CA TYR A 132 -1.81 18.49 -3.40
C TYR A 132 -1.71 18.84 -4.88
N ASN A 133 -0.49 18.88 -5.42
CA ASN A 133 -0.25 19.20 -6.83
C ASN A 133 -0.84 18.11 -7.75
N ALA A 134 -0.73 16.83 -7.39
CA ALA A 134 -1.33 15.73 -8.14
C ALA A 134 -2.87 15.83 -8.14
N GLU A 135 -3.49 16.05 -6.99
CA GLU A 135 -4.95 16.19 -6.87
C GLU A 135 -5.48 17.42 -7.61
N MET A 136 -4.73 18.54 -7.58
CA MET A 136 -5.07 19.74 -8.37
C MET A 136 -5.06 19.45 -9.87
N ARG A 137 -4.02 18.76 -10.39
CA ARG A 137 -3.94 18.36 -11.80
C ARG A 137 -5.10 17.45 -12.22
N MET A 138 -5.54 16.59 -11.31
CA MET A 138 -6.66 15.68 -11.55
C MET A 138 -8.04 16.33 -11.36
N GLY A 139 -8.11 17.59 -10.96
CA GLY A 139 -9.38 18.30 -10.70
C GLY A 139 -10.15 17.79 -9.47
N ARG A 140 -9.47 17.07 -8.56
CA ARG A 140 -10.08 16.57 -7.31
C ARG A 140 -10.23 17.67 -6.27
N ILE A 141 -9.36 18.68 -6.32
CA ILE A 141 -9.41 19.89 -5.47
C ILE A 141 -9.61 21.10 -6.39
N LYS A 142 -10.51 22.00 -5.99
CA LYS A 142 -10.68 23.30 -6.65
C LYS A 142 -9.81 24.34 -5.92
N LYS A 143 -9.25 25.29 -6.69
CA LYS A 143 -8.57 26.47 -6.12
C LYS A 143 -9.50 27.29 -5.26
#